data_4c49ecd268f38532ca8aa37986cbc46f
#
_entry.id   4c49ecd268f38532ca8aa37986cbc46f
#
_cell.length_a   1.000
_cell.length_b   1.000
_cell.length_c   1.000
_cell.angle_alpha   90.00
_cell.angle_beta   90.00
_cell.angle_gamma   90.00
#
_symmetry.space_group_name_H-M   'P 1'
#
loop_
_entity.id
_entity.type
_entity.pdbx_description
1 polymer ?
#
loop_
_entity_poly.entity_id
_entity_poly.type
_entity_poly.pdbx_seq_one_letter_code
_entity_poly.pdbx_strand_id
1 'polypeptide(L)'
;MQPPADRPRERLARLGPRALLDAELLELLIGAGSRGASAHQLAGHLLREAGELAGLAGWERADFARIRGLGPAKAAELAACFELARRLRERVADPGARLDSPAKVWARLEPLTVGLAVEKCWVLSLNRRNRLLGLQEVSSG
;
A
#
# COMPACT_ATOMS: atom_id res chain seq x y z
N MET A 1 -19.75 -32.96 3.00
CA MET A 1 -18.82 -32.61 1.91
C MET A 1 -18.64 -31.11 1.92
N GLN A 2 -17.49 -30.61 2.34
CA GLN A 2 -17.21 -29.19 2.20
C GLN A 2 -17.10 -28.89 0.70
N PRO A 3 -17.75 -27.82 0.20
CA PRO A 3 -17.54 -27.38 -1.17
C PRO A 3 -16.04 -27.14 -1.39
N PRO A 4 -15.49 -27.44 -2.57
CA PRO A 4 -14.10 -27.11 -2.86
C PRO A 4 -13.90 -25.63 -2.55
N ALA A 5 -12.83 -25.31 -1.82
CA ALA A 5 -12.54 -23.93 -1.48
C ALA A 5 -12.47 -23.13 -2.78
N ASP A 6 -13.42 -22.21 -2.96
CA ASP A 6 -13.45 -21.34 -4.12
C ASP A 6 -12.07 -20.68 -4.31
N ARG A 7 -11.58 -20.72 -5.54
CA ARG A 7 -10.34 -20.01 -5.88
C ARG A 7 -10.50 -18.51 -5.69
N PRO A 8 -9.46 -17.74 -5.37
CA PRO A 8 -9.57 -16.30 -5.14
C PRO A 8 -10.32 -15.54 -6.25
N ARG A 9 -10.17 -15.94 -7.52
CA ARG A 9 -10.92 -15.35 -8.65
C ARG A 9 -12.42 -15.62 -8.59
N GLU A 10 -12.81 -16.81 -8.20
CA GLU A 10 -14.21 -17.21 -8.03
C GLU A 10 -14.84 -16.47 -6.84
N ARG A 11 -14.09 -16.38 -5.74
CA ARG A 11 -14.51 -15.61 -4.57
C ARG A 11 -14.65 -14.12 -4.89
N LEU A 12 -13.70 -13.54 -5.63
CA LEU A 12 -13.77 -12.16 -6.09
C LEU A 12 -15.03 -11.89 -6.91
N ALA A 13 -15.31 -12.76 -7.90
CA ALA A 13 -16.47 -12.63 -8.76
C ALA A 13 -17.80 -12.75 -8.00
N ARG A 14 -17.86 -13.63 -7.02
CA ARG A 14 -19.08 -13.89 -6.25
C ARG A 14 -19.32 -12.93 -5.11
N LEU A 15 -18.28 -12.55 -4.37
CA LEU A 15 -18.37 -11.83 -3.10
C LEU A 15 -17.81 -10.41 -3.15
N GLY A 16 -17.10 -10.06 -4.21
CA GLY A 16 -16.39 -8.80 -4.34
C GLY A 16 -15.06 -8.75 -3.57
N PRO A 17 -14.24 -7.71 -3.80
CA PRO A 17 -12.88 -7.64 -3.26
C PRO A 17 -12.82 -7.50 -1.75
N ARG A 18 -13.83 -6.93 -1.11
CA ARG A 18 -13.85 -6.72 0.35
C ARG A 18 -13.95 -8.03 1.16
N ALA A 19 -14.39 -9.11 0.53
CA ALA A 19 -14.52 -10.41 1.17
C ALA A 19 -13.24 -11.27 1.09
N LEU A 20 -12.21 -10.79 0.38
CA LEU A 20 -10.96 -11.50 0.22
C LEU A 20 -9.96 -11.09 1.28
N LEU A 21 -9.13 -12.06 1.69
CA LEU A 21 -7.98 -11.81 2.55
C LEU A 21 -6.86 -11.13 1.77
N ASP A 22 -5.96 -10.43 2.47
CA ASP A 22 -4.80 -9.78 1.86
C ASP A 22 -3.96 -10.75 1.02
N ALA A 23 -3.75 -11.97 1.52
CA ALA A 23 -3.06 -13.03 0.79
C ALA A 23 -3.76 -13.41 -0.52
N GLU A 24 -5.09 -13.48 -0.52
CA GLU A 24 -5.89 -13.80 -1.71
C GLU A 24 -5.83 -12.67 -2.75
N LEU A 25 -5.84 -11.41 -2.31
CA LEU A 25 -5.68 -10.25 -3.19
C LEU A 25 -4.28 -10.22 -3.82
N LEU A 26 -3.24 -10.48 -3.04
CA LEU A 26 -1.87 -10.61 -3.55
C LEU A 26 -1.73 -11.78 -4.53
N GLU A 27 -2.36 -12.93 -4.23
CA GLU A 27 -2.38 -14.08 -5.12
C GLU A 27 -2.98 -13.74 -6.49
N LEU A 28 -4.06 -12.94 -6.50
CA LEU A 28 -4.68 -12.44 -7.74
C LEU A 28 -3.72 -11.54 -8.54
N LEU A 29 -2.99 -10.66 -7.87
CA LEU A 29 -2.02 -9.77 -8.50
C LEU A 29 -0.81 -10.55 -9.07
N ILE A 30 -0.33 -11.55 -8.34
CA ILE A 30 0.75 -12.43 -8.79
C ILE A 30 0.30 -13.25 -10.00
N GLY A 31 -0.94 -13.70 -10.00
CA GLY A 31 -1.53 -14.47 -11.07
C GLY A 31 -0.97 -15.88 -11.17
N ALA A 32 -0.18 -16.18 -12.18
CA ALA A 32 0.51 -17.46 -12.27
C ALA A 32 1.73 -17.47 -11.34
N GLY A 33 1.88 -18.55 -10.59
CA GLY A 33 3.11 -18.79 -9.84
C GLY A 33 4.31 -19.05 -10.76
N SER A 34 5.44 -19.36 -10.17
CA SER A 34 6.66 -19.71 -10.87
C SER A 34 6.92 -21.23 -10.80
N ARG A 35 7.96 -21.68 -11.51
CA ARG A 35 8.47 -23.04 -11.31
C ARG A 35 8.98 -23.18 -9.87
N GLY A 36 8.28 -23.97 -9.05
CA GLY A 36 8.64 -24.25 -7.67
C GLY A 36 7.91 -23.45 -6.60
N ALA A 37 7.06 -22.46 -6.98
CA ALA A 37 6.21 -21.76 -6.02
C ALA A 37 4.89 -21.33 -6.66
N SER A 38 3.77 -21.70 -6.03
CA SER A 38 2.44 -21.23 -6.45
C SER A 38 2.24 -19.74 -6.13
N ALA A 39 1.27 -19.09 -6.78
CA ALA A 39 0.91 -17.72 -6.46
C ALA A 39 0.50 -17.56 -4.98
N HIS A 40 -0.20 -18.54 -4.42
CA HIS A 40 -0.56 -18.61 -3.02
C HIS A 40 0.67 -18.63 -2.09
N GLN A 41 1.66 -19.46 -2.41
CA GLN A 41 2.91 -19.54 -1.63
C GLN A 41 3.70 -18.24 -1.70
N LEU A 42 3.77 -17.61 -2.90
CA LEU A 42 4.44 -16.33 -3.08
C LEU A 42 3.75 -15.20 -2.31
N ALA A 43 2.41 -15.14 -2.32
CA ALA A 43 1.64 -14.18 -1.55
C ALA A 43 1.90 -14.32 -0.04
N GLY A 44 1.87 -15.55 0.46
CA GLY A 44 2.19 -15.83 1.86
C GLY A 44 3.64 -15.49 2.22
N HIS A 45 4.59 -15.69 1.32
CA HIS A 45 6.00 -15.31 1.52
C HIS A 45 6.15 -13.79 1.60
N LEU A 46 5.54 -13.05 0.68
CA LEU A 46 5.57 -11.58 0.69
C LEU A 46 5.07 -11.01 2.02
N LEU A 47 3.94 -11.50 2.52
CA LEU A 47 3.37 -11.04 3.79
C LEU A 47 4.26 -11.38 4.98
N ARG A 48 4.89 -12.55 4.99
CA ARG A 48 5.83 -12.93 6.07
C ARG A 48 7.08 -12.06 6.07
N GLU A 49 7.67 -11.80 4.91
CA GLU A 49 8.87 -10.95 4.79
C GLU A 49 8.58 -9.49 5.15
N ALA A 50 7.42 -8.98 4.81
CA ALA A 50 7.01 -7.61 5.12
C ALA A 50 6.39 -7.45 6.53
N GLY A 51 6.09 -8.57 7.21
CA GLY A 51 5.37 -8.61 8.47
C GLY A 51 3.85 -8.54 8.30
N GLU A 52 3.37 -7.63 7.50
CA GLU A 52 1.95 -7.43 7.17
C GLU A 52 1.80 -6.72 5.82
N LEU A 53 0.57 -6.53 5.35
CA LEU A 53 0.30 -5.83 4.08
C LEU A 53 0.87 -4.39 4.07
N ALA A 54 0.75 -3.66 5.19
CA ALA A 54 1.27 -2.31 5.31
C ALA A 54 2.79 -2.23 5.13
N GLY A 55 3.53 -3.28 5.50
CA GLY A 55 4.98 -3.37 5.29
C GLY A 55 5.36 -3.34 3.80
N LEU A 56 4.53 -3.92 2.94
CA LEU A 56 4.75 -3.90 1.48
C LEU A 56 4.61 -2.51 0.86
N ALA A 57 3.89 -1.59 1.52
CA ALA A 57 3.70 -0.23 1.01
C ALA A 57 5.00 0.57 0.92
N GLY A 58 6.02 0.23 1.71
CA GLY A 58 7.35 0.84 1.67
C GLY A 58 8.34 0.14 0.75
N TRP A 59 7.95 -0.97 0.12
CA TRP A 59 8.87 -1.74 -0.72
C TRP A 59 9.03 -1.10 -2.08
N GLU A 60 10.28 -1.12 -2.55
CA GLU A 60 10.64 -0.77 -3.92
C GLU A 60 10.69 -2.01 -4.83
N ARG A 61 10.83 -1.79 -6.13
CA ARG A 61 10.98 -2.90 -7.10
C ARG A 61 12.08 -3.89 -6.72
N ALA A 62 13.20 -3.38 -6.18
CA ALA A 62 14.33 -4.21 -5.76
C ALA A 62 13.99 -5.15 -4.61
N ASP A 63 13.11 -4.73 -3.68
CA ASP A 63 12.66 -5.54 -2.56
C ASP A 63 11.79 -6.71 -3.05
N PHE A 64 10.85 -6.45 -3.95
CA PHE A 64 10.05 -7.49 -4.59
C PHE A 64 10.91 -8.45 -5.41
N ALA A 65 11.93 -7.94 -6.12
CA ALA A 65 12.81 -8.75 -6.96
C ALA A 65 13.69 -9.73 -6.15
N ARG A 66 13.91 -9.49 -4.86
CA ARG A 66 14.63 -10.41 -3.96
C ARG A 66 13.81 -11.64 -3.58
N ILE A 67 12.50 -11.61 -3.76
CA ILE A 67 11.61 -12.72 -3.43
C ILE A 67 11.82 -13.83 -4.47
N ARG A 68 12.33 -14.97 -4.00
CA ARG A 68 12.57 -16.13 -4.86
C ARG A 68 11.28 -16.63 -5.48
N GLY A 69 11.27 -16.74 -6.80
CA GLY A 69 10.09 -17.14 -7.57
C GLY A 69 9.27 -15.98 -8.10
N LEU A 70 9.58 -14.75 -7.68
CA LEU A 70 8.98 -13.55 -8.24
C LEU A 70 9.88 -12.99 -9.33
N GLY A 71 9.46 -13.11 -10.60
CA GLY A 71 10.25 -12.62 -11.73
C GLY A 71 10.29 -11.09 -11.80
N PRO A 72 11.23 -10.51 -12.60
CA PRO A 72 11.42 -9.06 -12.68
C PRO A 72 10.18 -8.29 -13.17
N ALA A 73 9.41 -8.86 -14.09
CA ALA A 73 8.15 -8.27 -14.56
C ALA A 73 7.12 -8.18 -13.44
N LYS A 74 6.96 -9.26 -12.68
CA LYS A 74 6.00 -9.30 -11.57
C LYS A 74 6.43 -8.41 -10.41
N ALA A 75 7.72 -8.31 -10.13
CA ALA A 75 8.25 -7.35 -9.15
C ALA A 75 7.94 -5.90 -9.56
N ALA A 76 8.05 -5.56 -10.84
CA ALA A 76 7.69 -4.23 -11.35
C ALA A 76 6.18 -3.98 -11.26
N GLU A 77 5.34 -4.96 -11.59
CA GLU A 77 3.88 -4.85 -11.49
C GLU A 77 3.42 -4.61 -10.04
N LEU A 78 3.97 -5.35 -9.09
CA LEU A 78 3.66 -5.17 -7.66
C LEU A 78 4.13 -3.80 -7.17
N ALA A 79 5.35 -3.38 -7.49
CA ALA A 79 5.84 -2.05 -7.14
C ALA A 79 4.95 -0.94 -7.71
N ALA A 80 4.51 -1.06 -8.96
CA ALA A 80 3.59 -0.12 -9.59
C ALA A 80 2.22 -0.12 -8.90
N CYS A 81 1.70 -1.27 -8.51
CA CYS A 81 0.42 -1.40 -7.80
C CYS A 81 0.46 -0.66 -6.44
N PHE A 82 1.50 -0.88 -5.64
CA PHE A 82 1.66 -0.19 -4.36
C PHE A 82 1.91 1.31 -4.53
N GLU A 83 2.63 1.72 -5.56
CA GLU A 83 2.79 3.14 -5.88
C GLU A 83 1.45 3.79 -6.26
N LEU A 84 0.62 3.14 -7.06
CA LEU A 84 -0.73 3.63 -7.38
C LEU A 84 -1.59 3.76 -6.12
N ALA A 85 -1.55 2.77 -5.24
CA ALA A 85 -2.25 2.82 -3.95
C ALA A 85 -1.77 3.99 -3.08
N ARG A 86 -0.47 4.26 -3.05
CA ARG A 86 0.12 5.41 -2.36
C ARG A 86 -0.40 6.73 -2.92
N ARG A 87 -0.40 6.90 -4.24
CA ARG A 87 -0.91 8.10 -4.91
C ARG A 87 -2.41 8.28 -4.70
N LEU A 88 -3.19 7.20 -4.74
CA LEU A 88 -4.61 7.26 -4.44
C LEU A 88 -4.87 7.75 -3.01
N ARG A 89 -4.14 7.20 -2.03
CA ARG A 89 -4.26 7.62 -0.64
C ARG A 89 -3.93 9.09 -0.46
N GLU A 90 -2.88 9.59 -1.10
CA GLU A 90 -2.50 11.01 -1.04
C GLU A 90 -3.55 11.93 -1.68
N ARG A 91 -4.19 11.49 -2.76
CA ARG A 91 -5.25 12.25 -3.43
C ARG A 91 -6.58 12.22 -2.67
N VAL A 92 -6.91 11.08 -2.06
CA VAL A 92 -8.14 10.89 -1.26
C VAL A 92 -8.01 11.56 0.12
N ALA A 93 -6.80 11.75 0.62
CA ALA A 93 -6.55 12.56 1.82
C ALA A 93 -6.82 14.04 1.56
N ASP A 94 -8.06 14.35 1.19
CA ASP A 94 -8.66 15.66 0.94
C ASP A 94 -7.78 16.59 0.10
N PRO A 95 -7.71 16.36 -1.25
CA PRO A 95 -6.95 17.24 -2.13
C PRO A 95 -7.60 18.61 -2.13
N GLY A 96 -6.94 19.57 -1.51
CA GLY A 96 -7.40 20.92 -1.42
C GLY A 96 -8.09 21.30 -0.12
N ALA A 97 -7.89 20.51 0.95
CA ALA A 97 -8.28 20.93 2.31
C ALA A 97 -7.78 22.35 2.57
N ARG A 98 -8.67 23.21 3.03
CA ARG A 98 -8.31 24.57 3.38
C ARG A 98 -7.66 24.59 4.75
N LEU A 99 -6.37 24.92 4.79
CA LEU A 99 -5.55 24.99 5.99
C LEU A 99 -5.31 26.47 6.37
N ASP A 100 -6.37 27.13 6.84
CA ASP A 100 -6.35 28.56 7.16
C ASP A 100 -6.29 28.86 8.68
N SER A 101 -6.01 27.83 9.47
CA SER A 101 -5.79 27.96 10.91
C SER A 101 -4.82 26.91 11.44
N PRO A 102 -4.10 27.18 12.53
CA PRO A 102 -3.23 26.20 13.17
C PRO A 102 -3.95 24.90 13.57
N ALA A 103 -5.20 25.00 14.01
CA ALA A 103 -6.02 23.84 14.39
C ALA A 103 -6.26 22.90 13.20
N LYS A 104 -6.52 23.45 12.00
CA LYS A 104 -6.71 22.66 10.78
C LYS A 104 -5.39 22.02 10.30
N VAL A 105 -4.27 22.73 10.45
CA VAL A 105 -2.93 22.18 10.18
C VAL A 105 -2.64 21.02 11.12
N TRP A 106 -2.90 21.21 12.42
CA TRP A 106 -2.72 20.15 13.42
C TRP A 106 -3.59 18.92 13.12
N ALA A 107 -4.88 19.10 12.90
CA ALA A 107 -5.79 18.00 12.57
C ALA A 107 -5.32 17.20 11.32
N ARG A 108 -4.62 17.85 10.40
CA ARG A 108 -4.05 17.21 9.21
C ARG A 108 -2.80 16.40 9.54
N LEU A 109 -1.99 16.86 10.48
CA LEU A 109 -0.69 16.25 10.84
C LEU A 109 -0.82 15.25 11.98
N GLU A 110 -1.78 15.42 12.88
CA GLU A 110 -1.95 14.56 14.05
C GLU A 110 -1.91 13.06 13.74
N PRO A 111 -2.62 12.54 12.71
CA PRO A 111 -2.56 11.11 12.38
C PRO A 111 -1.17 10.63 11.97
N LEU A 112 -0.32 11.55 11.50
CA LEU A 112 1.06 11.25 11.08
C LEU A 112 2.05 11.29 12.26
N THR A 113 1.63 11.85 13.40
CA THR A 113 2.49 12.00 14.58
C THR A 113 2.30 10.89 15.61
N VAL A 114 1.23 10.11 15.49
CA VAL A 114 0.93 9.02 16.43
C VAL A 114 2.02 7.95 16.35
N GLY A 115 2.64 7.64 17.51
CA GLY A 115 3.65 6.59 17.61
C GLY A 115 5.04 6.97 17.08
N LEU A 116 5.30 8.24 16.76
CA LEU A 116 6.63 8.67 16.36
C LEU A 116 7.61 8.58 17.54
N ALA A 117 8.72 7.88 17.31
CA ALA A 117 9.84 7.78 18.26
C ALA A 117 10.94 8.83 17.99
N VAL A 118 10.84 9.55 16.88
CA VAL A 118 11.83 10.53 16.42
C VAL A 118 11.14 11.80 15.93
N GLU A 119 11.87 12.90 15.98
CA GLU A 119 11.41 14.17 15.40
C GLU A 119 11.29 14.06 13.88
N LYS A 120 10.21 14.62 13.34
CA LYS A 120 9.98 14.68 11.89
C LYS A 120 9.60 16.08 11.46
N CYS A 121 10.05 16.45 10.28
CA CYS A 121 9.71 17.73 9.67
C CYS A 121 8.93 17.47 8.37
N TRP A 122 7.78 18.15 8.25
CA TRP A 122 6.98 18.13 7.02
C TRP A 122 6.84 19.53 6.43
N VAL A 123 6.81 19.59 5.11
CA VAL A 123 6.46 20.79 4.37
C VAL A 123 5.06 20.62 3.78
N LEU A 124 4.19 21.56 4.09
CA LEU A 124 2.87 21.67 3.48
C LEU A 124 2.90 22.79 2.42
N SER A 125 2.68 22.42 1.18
CA SER A 125 2.55 23.36 0.09
C SER A 125 1.09 23.79 -0.05
N LEU A 126 0.83 25.09 0.02
CA LEU A 126 -0.52 25.65 -0.08
C LEU A 126 -0.61 26.58 -1.29
N ASN A 127 -1.78 26.67 -1.91
CA ASN A 127 -2.07 27.70 -2.88
C ASN A 127 -2.44 29.05 -2.21
N ARG A 128 -2.67 30.11 -3.02
CA ARG A 128 -3.04 31.44 -2.52
C ARG A 128 -4.35 31.49 -1.72
N ARG A 129 -5.15 30.43 -1.76
CA ARG A 129 -6.41 30.28 -1.00
C ARG A 129 -6.25 29.37 0.20
N ASN A 130 -5.01 29.08 0.62
CA ASN A 130 -4.65 28.16 1.70
C ASN A 130 -5.17 26.71 1.50
N ARG A 131 -5.33 26.29 0.25
CA ARG A 131 -5.66 24.89 -0.05
C ARG A 131 -4.40 24.06 -0.16
N LEU A 132 -4.41 22.90 0.47
CA LEU A 132 -3.30 21.96 0.45
C LEU A 132 -3.05 21.46 -0.98
N LEU A 133 -1.84 21.71 -1.49
CA LEU A 133 -1.35 21.21 -2.77
C LEU A 133 -0.48 19.96 -2.59
N GLY A 134 0.24 19.89 -1.50
CA GLY A 134 1.13 18.76 -1.19
C GLY A 134 1.58 18.76 0.26
N LEU A 135 1.91 17.56 0.74
CA LEU A 135 2.50 17.31 2.04
C LEU A 135 3.72 16.41 1.82
N GLN A 136 4.88 16.84 2.24
CA GLN A 136 6.13 16.11 2.07
C GLN A 136 6.90 16.03 3.38
N GLU A 137 7.34 14.84 3.76
CA GLU A 137 8.34 14.66 4.80
C GLU A 137 9.71 15.03 4.23
N VAL A 138 10.41 15.97 4.88
CA VAL A 138 11.71 16.49 4.43
C VAL A 138 12.86 16.03 5.29
N SER A 139 12.60 15.69 6.55
CA SER A 139 13.60 15.06 7.41
C SER A 139 12.97 14.19 8.49
N SER A 140 13.75 13.22 8.93
CA SER A 140 13.45 12.35 10.07
C SER A 140 14.70 12.26 10.92
N GLY A 141 14.57 12.69 12.15
CA GLY A 141 15.67 12.67 13.12
C GLY A 141 15.98 11.28 13.65
#